data_9b0f53b4408b62137b2110bb5ce158a6
#
_entry.id   9b0f53b4408b62137b2110bb5ce158a6
#
_cell.length_a   1.000
_cell.length_b   1.000
_cell.length_c   1.000
_cell.angle_alpha   90.00
_cell.angle_beta   90.00
_cell.angle_gamma   90.00
#
_symmetry.space_group_name_H-M   'P 1'
#
loop_
_entity.id
_entity.type
_entity.pdbx_description
1 polymer ?
#
loop_
_entity_poly.entity_id
_entity_poly.type
_entity_poly.pdbx_seq_one_letter_code
_entity_poly.pdbx_strand_id
1 'polypeptide(L)'
;MKRYIALSTLVIVFAATLLVSTAARAQTQGPACSLALTAGRYGFSDSGTVVGVGPRAAVGIFTLDAAGNVLNGKATASLNGSVATETFSGTYTVSPDCTGTATVDILDQSGIKLLTLTEDLVFDDNVRELRAIFTSVVLANGTPLHTVITLNARKLFSGPGNQNEQ
;
A
#
# COMPACT_ATOMS: atom_id res chain seq x y z
N MET A 1 50.66 62.33 -11.18
CA MET A 1 50.17 61.39 -10.11
C MET A 1 48.64 61.33 -10.12
N LYS A 2 47.98 60.90 -11.21
CA LYS A 2 46.48 60.84 -11.28
C LYS A 2 45.96 59.64 -12.13
N ARG A 3 46.66 58.54 -12.25
CA ARG A 3 46.24 57.43 -13.11
C ARG A 3 46.16 56.01 -12.43
N TYR A 4 46.31 55.90 -11.11
CA TYR A 4 46.31 54.60 -10.43
C TYR A 4 45.07 54.34 -9.52
N ILE A 5 44.14 55.32 -9.43
CA ILE A 5 42.97 55.19 -8.57
C ILE A 5 41.78 54.57 -9.29
N ALA A 6 41.78 54.58 -10.63
CA ALA A 6 40.62 54.08 -11.42
C ALA A 6 40.63 52.56 -11.70
N LEU A 7 41.73 51.84 -11.45
CA LEU A 7 41.83 50.40 -11.70
C LEU A 7 41.47 49.54 -10.46
N SER A 8 41.51 50.13 -9.27
CA SER A 8 41.31 49.41 -8.02
C SER A 8 39.81 49.18 -7.67
N THR A 9 38.92 50.03 -8.19
CA THR A 9 37.47 49.96 -7.94
C THR A 9 36.74 48.97 -8.86
N LEU A 10 37.31 48.62 -10.00
CA LEU A 10 36.65 47.71 -10.95
C LEU A 10 36.82 46.23 -10.58
N VAL A 11 37.86 45.86 -9.78
CA VAL A 11 38.11 44.48 -9.39
C VAL A 11 37.21 44.04 -8.20
N ILE A 12 36.77 44.98 -7.39
CA ILE A 12 35.95 44.65 -6.19
C ILE A 12 34.48 44.37 -6.54
N VAL A 13 33.98 44.95 -7.64
CA VAL A 13 32.57 44.74 -8.07
C VAL A 13 32.37 43.38 -8.73
N PHE A 14 33.41 42.77 -9.31
CA PHE A 14 33.32 41.49 -10.01
C PHE A 14 33.41 40.27 -9.08
N ALA A 15 33.88 40.42 -7.84
CA ALA A 15 33.98 39.33 -6.87
C ALA A 15 32.70 39.11 -6.04
N ALA A 16 31.73 40.05 -6.09
CA ALA A 16 30.49 39.96 -5.29
C ALA A 16 29.34 39.21 -5.97
N THR A 17 29.48 38.81 -7.22
CA THR A 17 28.36 38.20 -7.97
C THR A 17 28.38 36.65 -8.05
N LEU A 18 29.36 35.99 -7.42
CA LEU A 18 29.53 34.52 -7.49
C LEU A 18 29.01 33.75 -6.26
N LEU A 19 28.30 34.39 -5.37
CA LEU A 19 27.66 33.72 -4.20
C LEU A 19 26.14 33.64 -4.30
N VAL A 20 25.60 33.45 -5.51
CA VAL A 20 24.25 32.91 -5.60
C VAL A 20 24.38 31.41 -5.37
N SER A 21 24.44 31.02 -4.12
CA SER A 21 24.23 29.65 -3.70
C SER A 21 22.86 29.24 -4.21
N THR A 22 22.80 28.42 -5.25
CA THR A 22 21.62 27.65 -5.58
C THR A 22 21.34 26.78 -4.35
N ALA A 23 20.50 27.27 -3.46
CA ALA A 23 19.83 26.42 -2.48
C ALA A 23 19.02 25.44 -3.31
N ALA A 24 19.65 24.31 -3.66
CA ALA A 24 18.93 23.12 -4.11
C ALA A 24 17.90 22.87 -3.02
N ARG A 25 16.65 23.18 -3.29
CA ARG A 25 15.55 22.73 -2.44
C ARG A 25 15.66 21.22 -2.43
N ALA A 26 16.22 20.66 -1.38
CA ALA A 26 16.01 19.27 -1.06
C ALA A 26 14.49 19.13 -1.02
N GLN A 27 13.91 18.52 -2.05
CA GLN A 27 12.54 18.06 -1.98
C GLN A 27 12.54 17.13 -0.78
N THR A 28 11.88 17.54 0.29
CA THR A 28 11.54 16.65 1.38
C THR A 28 10.64 15.57 0.74
N GLN A 29 11.26 14.49 0.28
CA GLN A 29 10.52 13.28 -0.01
C GLN A 29 9.75 12.99 1.28
N GLY A 30 8.42 12.88 1.14
CA GLY A 30 7.60 12.42 2.24
C GLY A 30 8.18 11.13 2.84
N PRO A 31 7.81 10.76 4.06
CA PRO A 31 8.33 9.55 4.68
C PRO A 31 8.15 8.38 3.73
N ALA A 32 9.27 7.70 3.42
CA ALA A 32 9.24 6.51 2.58
C ALA A 32 8.35 5.44 3.22
N CYS A 33 7.54 4.75 2.42
CA CYS A 33 6.71 3.68 2.92
C CYS A 33 7.53 2.54 3.52
N SER A 34 6.99 1.88 4.52
CA SER A 34 7.60 0.73 5.18
C SER A 34 6.53 -0.19 5.79
N LEU A 35 6.89 -1.43 6.09
CA LEU A 35 6.01 -2.38 6.78
C LEU A 35 5.47 -1.80 8.09
N ALA A 36 6.29 -1.07 8.86
CA ALA A 36 5.87 -0.45 10.12
C ALA A 36 4.81 0.63 9.91
N LEU A 37 4.91 1.45 8.86
CA LEU A 37 3.93 2.49 8.55
C LEU A 37 2.62 1.91 8.01
N THR A 38 2.69 0.84 7.23
CA THR A 38 1.52 0.18 6.65
C THR A 38 0.82 -0.76 7.63
N ALA A 39 1.49 -1.19 8.72
CA ALA A 39 0.88 -2.04 9.73
C ALA A 39 -0.39 -1.42 10.31
N GLY A 40 -1.41 -2.26 10.53
CA GLY A 40 -2.71 -1.85 11.06
C GLY A 40 -3.84 -2.79 10.65
N ARG A 41 -5.02 -2.52 11.20
CA ARG A 41 -6.25 -3.23 10.83
C ARG A 41 -6.96 -2.49 9.72
N TYR A 42 -7.42 -3.22 8.70
CA TYR A 42 -8.08 -2.69 7.52
C TYR A 42 -9.48 -3.29 7.35
N GLY A 43 -10.42 -2.47 6.90
CA GLY A 43 -11.66 -2.91 6.29
C GLY A 43 -11.50 -2.82 4.78
N PHE A 44 -12.03 -3.79 4.03
CA PHE A 44 -11.89 -3.82 2.58
C PHE A 44 -13.17 -4.21 1.86
N SER A 45 -13.20 -3.88 0.59
CA SER A 45 -14.10 -4.47 -0.40
C SER A 45 -13.30 -4.86 -1.65
N ASP A 46 -13.63 -6.00 -2.25
CA ASP A 46 -13.19 -6.36 -3.58
C ASP A 46 -14.38 -6.48 -4.55
N SER A 47 -14.11 -6.27 -5.83
CA SER A 47 -15.09 -6.52 -6.87
C SER A 47 -14.44 -6.75 -8.22
N GLY A 48 -15.12 -7.51 -9.06
CA GLY A 48 -14.63 -7.83 -10.40
C GLY A 48 -15.26 -9.09 -10.97
N THR A 49 -14.50 -9.83 -11.76
CA THR A 49 -14.98 -11.02 -12.48
C THR A 49 -13.96 -12.14 -12.41
N VAL A 50 -14.43 -13.36 -12.15
CA VAL A 50 -13.68 -14.59 -12.42
C VAL A 50 -14.10 -15.06 -13.80
N VAL A 51 -13.16 -15.06 -14.76
CA VAL A 51 -13.43 -15.35 -16.17
C VAL A 51 -13.93 -16.79 -16.32
N GLY A 52 -15.05 -16.94 -17.01
CA GLY A 52 -15.71 -18.25 -17.20
C GLY A 52 -16.57 -18.71 -16.02
N VAL A 53 -16.58 -17.96 -14.89
CA VAL A 53 -17.41 -18.29 -13.72
C VAL A 53 -18.49 -17.22 -13.46
N GLY A 54 -18.07 -15.94 -13.35
CA GLY A 54 -19.02 -14.86 -13.14
C GLY A 54 -18.48 -13.72 -12.28
N PRO A 55 -19.34 -12.73 -11.94
CA PRO A 55 -18.99 -11.60 -11.12
C PRO A 55 -18.67 -12.03 -9.68
N ARG A 56 -17.68 -11.35 -9.07
CA ARG A 56 -17.31 -11.47 -7.66
C ARG A 56 -17.44 -10.13 -6.96
N ALA A 57 -17.92 -10.16 -5.73
CA ALA A 57 -17.80 -9.06 -4.78
C ALA A 57 -17.58 -9.62 -3.37
N ALA A 58 -16.74 -8.96 -2.58
CA ALA A 58 -16.56 -9.32 -1.18
C ALA A 58 -16.38 -8.07 -0.31
N VAL A 59 -16.65 -8.25 0.98
CA VAL A 59 -16.32 -7.28 2.04
C VAL A 59 -15.71 -8.02 3.22
N GLY A 60 -14.76 -7.38 3.91
CA GLY A 60 -14.10 -8.03 5.03
C GLY A 60 -13.14 -7.14 5.78
N ILE A 61 -12.35 -7.80 6.61
CA ILE A 61 -11.31 -7.17 7.42
C ILE A 61 -10.05 -8.03 7.42
N PHE A 62 -8.90 -7.39 7.61
CA PHE A 62 -7.62 -8.06 7.86
C PHE A 62 -6.69 -7.16 8.67
N THR A 63 -5.57 -7.73 9.12
CA THR A 63 -4.50 -7.00 9.81
C THR A 63 -3.19 -7.20 9.06
N LEU A 64 -2.49 -6.11 8.80
CA LEU A 64 -1.09 -6.11 8.37
C LEU A 64 -0.21 -5.90 9.59
N ASP A 65 0.84 -6.70 9.78
CA ASP A 65 1.82 -6.49 10.84
C ASP A 65 3.14 -5.90 10.31
N ALA A 66 3.97 -5.40 11.20
CA ALA A 66 5.26 -4.83 10.84
C ALA A 66 6.33 -5.86 10.43
N ALA A 67 6.02 -7.16 10.52
CA ALA A 67 6.87 -8.25 10.07
C ALA A 67 6.55 -8.71 8.63
N GLY A 68 5.53 -8.10 7.98
CA GLY A 68 5.13 -8.44 6.62
C GLY A 68 4.09 -9.56 6.55
N ASN A 69 3.32 -9.79 7.62
CA ASN A 69 2.28 -10.79 7.61
C ASN A 69 0.89 -10.16 7.42
N VAL A 70 0.03 -10.88 6.69
CA VAL A 70 -1.42 -10.67 6.59
C VAL A 70 -2.09 -11.63 7.55
N LEU A 71 -2.78 -11.10 8.56
CA LEU A 71 -3.32 -11.87 9.68
C LEU A 71 -4.82 -11.60 9.86
N ASN A 72 -5.52 -12.56 10.48
CA ASN A 72 -6.91 -12.43 10.92
C ASN A 72 -7.87 -12.00 9.80
N GLY A 73 -7.58 -12.38 8.55
CA GLY A 73 -8.41 -12.12 7.40
C GLY A 73 -9.76 -12.83 7.51
N LYS A 74 -10.84 -12.08 7.32
CA LYS A 74 -12.21 -12.60 7.26
C LYS A 74 -13.00 -11.84 6.23
N ALA A 75 -13.75 -12.55 5.39
CA ALA A 75 -14.60 -11.95 4.37
C ALA A 75 -15.93 -12.68 4.23
N THR A 76 -16.92 -11.93 3.76
CA THR A 76 -18.10 -12.48 3.11
C THR A 76 -18.00 -12.17 1.63
N ALA A 77 -17.98 -13.20 0.81
CA ALA A 77 -17.84 -13.11 -0.64
C ALA A 77 -19.09 -13.63 -1.35
N SER A 78 -19.41 -13.01 -2.46
CA SER A 78 -20.41 -13.50 -3.43
C SER A 78 -19.70 -13.76 -4.76
N LEU A 79 -19.82 -14.98 -5.28
CA LEU A 79 -19.33 -15.36 -6.60
C LEU A 79 -20.50 -15.87 -7.43
N ASN A 80 -20.83 -15.16 -8.50
CA ASN A 80 -21.96 -15.48 -9.37
C ASN A 80 -23.28 -15.74 -8.60
N GLY A 81 -23.50 -14.97 -7.51
CA GLY A 81 -24.68 -15.05 -6.64
C GLY A 81 -24.57 -16.06 -5.48
N SER A 82 -23.59 -16.96 -5.49
CA SER A 82 -23.32 -17.84 -4.34
C SER A 82 -22.53 -17.11 -3.28
N VAL A 83 -23.06 -17.07 -2.03
CA VAL A 83 -22.44 -16.38 -0.90
C VAL A 83 -21.75 -17.37 0.02
N ALA A 84 -20.51 -17.03 0.41
CA ALA A 84 -19.70 -17.81 1.34
C ALA A 84 -18.93 -16.89 2.29
N THR A 85 -18.57 -17.39 3.47
CA THR A 85 -17.58 -16.78 4.34
C THR A 85 -16.23 -17.46 4.18
N GLU A 86 -15.20 -16.62 4.13
CA GLU A 86 -13.82 -17.02 3.90
C GLU A 86 -12.95 -16.49 5.03
N THR A 87 -11.89 -17.22 5.37
CA THR A 87 -10.78 -16.72 6.19
C THR A 87 -9.51 -16.71 5.36
N PHE A 88 -8.56 -15.84 5.71
CA PHE A 88 -7.31 -15.78 4.96
C PHE A 88 -6.15 -15.26 5.80
N SER A 89 -4.95 -15.67 5.40
CA SER A 89 -3.68 -15.21 5.94
C SER A 89 -2.58 -15.35 4.89
N GLY A 90 -1.47 -14.67 5.11
CA GLY A 90 -0.36 -14.71 4.16
C GLY A 90 0.74 -13.72 4.51
N THR A 91 1.42 -13.24 3.47
CA THR A 91 2.52 -12.28 3.60
C THR A 91 2.35 -11.11 2.64
N TYR A 92 3.01 -9.99 2.95
CA TYR A 92 3.07 -8.84 2.07
C TYR A 92 4.43 -8.16 2.12
N THR A 93 4.73 -7.38 1.09
CA THR A 93 5.93 -6.55 0.99
C THR A 93 5.54 -5.10 0.74
N VAL A 94 6.42 -4.17 1.08
CA VAL A 94 6.28 -2.73 0.80
C VAL A 94 7.61 -2.16 0.37
N SER A 95 7.60 -1.47 -0.76
CA SER A 95 8.72 -0.69 -1.26
C SER A 95 8.65 0.76 -0.77
N PRO A 96 9.78 1.50 -0.75
CA PRO A 96 9.81 2.89 -0.31
C PRO A 96 8.91 3.84 -1.09
N ASP A 97 8.55 3.50 -2.34
CA ASP A 97 7.64 4.24 -3.22
C ASP A 97 6.16 3.94 -2.96
N CYS A 98 5.86 3.21 -1.88
CA CYS A 98 4.51 2.81 -1.48
C CYS A 98 3.84 1.77 -2.38
N THR A 99 4.58 1.11 -3.25
CA THR A 99 4.13 -0.11 -3.94
C THR A 99 4.47 -1.35 -3.13
N GLY A 100 3.86 -2.48 -3.47
CA GLY A 100 4.14 -3.75 -2.82
C GLY A 100 3.43 -4.92 -3.47
N THR A 101 3.57 -6.09 -2.88
CA THR A 101 2.86 -7.31 -3.28
C THR A 101 2.32 -8.01 -2.05
N ALA A 102 1.23 -8.76 -2.20
CA ALA A 102 0.76 -9.69 -1.19
C ALA A 102 0.51 -11.07 -1.80
N THR A 103 0.74 -12.10 -1.00
CA THR A 103 0.35 -13.48 -1.32
C THR A 103 -0.41 -14.04 -0.13
N VAL A 104 -1.65 -14.43 -0.36
CA VAL A 104 -2.54 -14.93 0.70
C VAL A 104 -3.19 -16.25 0.31
N ASP A 105 -3.38 -17.11 1.29
CA ASP A 105 -4.15 -18.33 1.18
C ASP A 105 -5.56 -18.08 1.69
N ILE A 106 -6.55 -18.41 0.87
CA ILE A 106 -7.95 -18.34 1.21
C ILE A 106 -8.41 -19.74 1.68
N LEU A 107 -9.05 -19.75 2.82
CA LEU A 107 -9.53 -20.95 3.50
C LEU A 107 -11.06 -20.89 3.65
N ASP A 108 -11.72 -22.03 3.59
CA ASP A 108 -13.12 -22.14 3.97
C ASP A 108 -13.30 -22.08 5.50
N GLN A 109 -14.56 -22.18 5.96
CA GLN A 109 -14.89 -22.16 7.38
C GLN A 109 -14.31 -23.35 8.16
N SER A 110 -13.97 -24.43 7.50
CA SER A 110 -13.36 -25.63 8.09
C SER A 110 -11.83 -25.55 8.14
N GLY A 111 -11.24 -24.44 7.61
CA GLY A 111 -9.80 -24.24 7.52
C GLY A 111 -9.15 -24.98 6.34
N ILE A 112 -9.94 -25.47 5.39
CA ILE A 112 -9.42 -26.11 4.18
C ILE A 112 -9.04 -25.01 3.17
N LYS A 113 -7.84 -25.09 2.63
CA LYS A 113 -7.36 -24.16 1.62
C LYS A 113 -8.14 -24.33 0.31
N LEU A 114 -8.73 -23.24 -0.13
CA LEU A 114 -9.47 -23.15 -1.39
C LEU A 114 -8.54 -22.73 -2.53
N LEU A 115 -7.76 -21.69 -2.33
CA LEU A 115 -6.88 -21.11 -3.33
C LEU A 115 -5.77 -20.25 -2.69
N THR A 116 -4.76 -19.93 -3.49
CA THR A 116 -3.77 -18.88 -3.22
C THR A 116 -4.01 -17.75 -4.22
N LEU A 117 -4.00 -16.52 -3.73
CA LEU A 117 -4.01 -15.33 -4.58
C LEU A 117 -2.75 -14.50 -4.37
N THR A 118 -2.33 -13.79 -5.42
CA THR A 118 -1.26 -12.80 -5.37
C THR A 118 -1.83 -11.47 -5.88
N GLU A 119 -1.41 -10.39 -5.26
CA GLU A 119 -1.87 -9.03 -5.55
C GLU A 119 -0.70 -8.08 -5.68
N ASP A 120 -0.83 -7.10 -6.58
CA ASP A 120 -0.01 -5.89 -6.57
C ASP A 120 -0.73 -4.80 -5.76
N LEU A 121 0.02 -4.13 -4.90
CA LEU A 121 -0.48 -3.18 -3.91
C LEU A 121 0.04 -1.77 -4.17
N VAL A 122 -0.79 -0.78 -3.86
CA VAL A 122 -0.39 0.62 -3.72
C VAL A 122 -0.99 1.18 -2.43
N PHE A 123 -0.15 1.78 -1.59
CA PHE A 123 -0.58 2.50 -0.39
C PHE A 123 -0.63 4.00 -0.68
N ASP A 124 -1.75 4.66 -0.35
CA ASP A 124 -1.92 6.10 -0.50
C ASP A 124 -2.58 6.73 0.74
N ASP A 125 -2.97 8.00 0.66
CA ASP A 125 -3.56 8.76 1.77
C ASP A 125 -2.77 8.63 3.09
N ASN A 126 -1.45 8.83 3.05
CA ASN A 126 -0.54 8.63 4.19
C ASN A 126 -0.64 7.20 4.77
N VAL A 127 -0.60 6.20 3.91
CA VAL A 127 -0.72 4.76 4.19
C VAL A 127 -2.01 4.35 4.92
N ARG A 128 -3.07 5.17 4.80
CA ARG A 128 -4.40 4.85 5.33
C ARG A 128 -5.29 4.10 4.35
N GLU A 129 -5.04 4.26 3.06
CA GLU A 129 -5.69 3.52 1.98
C GLU A 129 -4.74 2.52 1.35
N LEU A 130 -5.29 1.39 0.93
CA LEU A 130 -4.60 0.37 0.15
C LEU A 130 -5.50 0.02 -1.02
N ARG A 131 -4.92 0.05 -2.22
CA ARG A 131 -5.54 -0.43 -3.45
C ARG A 131 -4.75 -1.59 -3.98
N ALA A 132 -5.46 -2.59 -4.48
CA ALA A 132 -4.82 -3.77 -5.04
C ALA A 132 -5.53 -4.26 -6.30
N ILE A 133 -4.79 -5.00 -7.10
CA ILE A 133 -5.31 -5.79 -8.21
C ILE A 133 -4.81 -7.22 -8.06
N PHE A 134 -5.70 -8.20 -8.31
CA PHE A 134 -5.32 -9.60 -8.32
C PHE A 134 -4.49 -9.91 -9.56
N THR A 135 -3.26 -10.35 -9.37
CA THR A 135 -2.32 -10.70 -10.46
C THR A 135 -2.28 -12.20 -10.71
N SER A 136 -2.60 -13.01 -9.71
CA SER A 136 -2.67 -14.48 -9.83
C SER A 136 -3.70 -15.04 -8.86
N VAL A 137 -4.47 -16.01 -9.31
CA VAL A 137 -5.37 -16.82 -8.48
C VAL A 137 -5.18 -18.29 -8.89
N VAL A 138 -4.79 -19.13 -7.93
CA VAL A 138 -4.53 -20.55 -8.17
C VAL A 138 -5.30 -21.39 -7.16
N LEU A 139 -6.16 -22.27 -7.65
CA LEU A 139 -6.90 -23.22 -6.80
C LEU A 139 -5.95 -24.17 -6.05
N ALA A 140 -6.41 -24.77 -4.96
CA ALA A 140 -5.62 -25.71 -4.17
C ALA A 140 -5.10 -26.91 -4.96
N ASN A 141 -5.75 -27.28 -6.06
CA ASN A 141 -5.31 -28.34 -6.98
C ASN A 141 -4.30 -27.87 -8.04
N GLY A 142 -3.84 -26.61 -7.99
CA GLY A 142 -2.88 -26.02 -8.90
C GLY A 142 -3.51 -25.41 -10.17
N THR A 143 -4.83 -25.44 -10.34
CA THR A 143 -5.49 -24.86 -11.53
C THR A 143 -5.52 -23.34 -11.43
N PRO A 144 -4.97 -22.59 -12.42
CA PRO A 144 -5.07 -21.14 -12.45
C PRO A 144 -6.48 -20.69 -12.82
N LEU A 145 -6.94 -19.60 -12.19
CA LEU A 145 -8.15 -18.88 -12.55
C LEU A 145 -7.79 -17.50 -13.11
N HIS A 146 -8.35 -17.16 -14.25
CA HIS A 146 -8.19 -15.81 -14.80
C HIS A 146 -9.21 -14.88 -14.15
N THR A 147 -8.72 -13.74 -13.66
CA THR A 147 -9.58 -12.79 -12.95
C THR A 147 -9.30 -11.36 -13.39
N VAL A 148 -10.32 -10.51 -13.25
CA VAL A 148 -10.22 -9.06 -13.31
C VAL A 148 -10.88 -8.57 -12.02
N ILE A 149 -10.12 -8.46 -10.95
CA ILE A 149 -10.62 -8.12 -9.61
C ILE A 149 -9.72 -7.04 -9.02
N THR A 150 -10.33 -6.00 -8.45
CA THR A 150 -9.65 -4.97 -7.67
C THR A 150 -10.13 -4.98 -6.23
N LEU A 151 -9.25 -4.56 -5.32
CA LEU A 151 -9.53 -4.43 -3.91
C LEU A 151 -9.24 -2.99 -3.47
N ASN A 152 -10.13 -2.44 -2.63
CA ASN A 152 -9.91 -1.19 -1.92
C ASN A 152 -10.03 -1.46 -0.42
N ALA A 153 -9.05 -1.03 0.34
CA ALA A 153 -9.04 -1.18 1.79
C ALA A 153 -8.69 0.12 2.50
N ARG A 154 -9.16 0.27 3.72
CA ARG A 154 -8.89 1.44 4.55
C ARG A 154 -8.58 1.03 5.98
N LYS A 155 -7.58 1.69 6.59
CA LYS A 155 -7.29 1.47 8.02
C LYS A 155 -8.50 1.81 8.86
N LEU A 156 -8.87 0.86 9.70
CA LEU A 156 -9.90 1.07 10.71
C LEU A 156 -9.26 1.85 11.86
N PHE A 157 -9.81 3.02 12.18
CA PHE A 157 -9.38 3.74 13.36
C PHE A 157 -9.79 2.92 14.59
N SER A 158 -8.83 2.66 15.48
CA SER A 158 -9.18 2.45 16.87
C SER A 158 -9.81 3.77 17.32
N GLY A 159 -11.11 3.78 17.59
CA GLY A 159 -11.75 4.93 18.21
C GLY A 159 -10.92 5.37 19.42
N PRO A 160 -11.01 6.63 19.87
CA PRO A 160 -10.39 7.04 21.10
C PRO A 160 -10.83 6.05 22.17
N GLY A 161 -9.91 5.22 22.63
CA GLY A 161 -10.17 4.27 23.70
C GLY A 161 -10.75 5.06 24.85
N ASN A 162 -11.92 4.67 25.33
CA ASN A 162 -12.47 5.15 26.57
C ASN A 162 -11.45 4.80 27.68
N GLN A 163 -10.54 5.75 27.97
CA GLN A 163 -9.60 5.65 29.09
C GLN A 163 -10.26 6.00 30.42
N ASN A 164 -11.53 5.69 30.60
CA ASN A 164 -12.28 5.92 31.81
C ASN A 164 -13.05 4.67 32.22
N GLU A 165 -12.33 3.57 32.48
CA GLU A 165 -12.81 2.49 33.36
C GLU A 165 -11.62 2.05 34.20
N GLN A 166 -11.40 2.75 35.30
CA GLN A 166 -10.75 2.26 36.51
C GLN A 166 -11.79 2.25 37.63
#